data_ab3814b2636720561153aec3fca436ad
#
_entry.id   ab3814b2636720561153aec3fca436ad
#
_cell.length_a   1.000
_cell.length_b   1.000
_cell.length_c   1.000
_cell.angle_alpha   90.00
_cell.angle_beta   90.00
_cell.angle_gamma   90.00
#
_symmetry.space_group_name_H-M   'P 1'
#
loop_
_entity.id
_entity.type
_entity.pdbx_description
1 polymer ?
#
loop_
_entity_poly.entity_id
_entity_poly.type
_entity_poly.pdbx_seq_one_letter_code
_entity_poly.pdbx_strand_id
1 'polypeptide(L)'
;SLLVTCSRNRLNFPMGTQLISQESISWQKLAPFLDGPIRVRLSPGAKNSIRESNKVLKQILKTKRKVYGVNTGFGKLGNVSISVKDLKQLQLNLVRSHSCGIGKPLDLGVTRLMLVLKLMTYAKGYSGVRPKVAQLLVDMLNHDILPIIPRKGSVGASGDLAPLAHMARGMIGEGDVHFQDRIVPAMIALKESNLNPIVLEAKEGLSLINGTQVSVALGIRSLAEAYILLKTADISGAL
;
A
#
# COMPACT_ATOMS: atom_id res chain seq x y z
N SER A 1 -38.46 9.77 -16.69
CA SER A 1 -37.12 9.75 -16.07
C SER A 1 -37.04 8.50 -15.23
N LEU A 2 -36.57 7.42 -15.85
CA LEU A 2 -36.27 6.15 -15.15
C LEU A 2 -34.83 6.24 -14.68
N LEU A 3 -34.62 6.64 -13.41
CA LEU A 3 -33.39 6.42 -12.69
C LEU A 3 -33.34 4.92 -12.33
N VAL A 4 -32.65 4.14 -13.17
CA VAL A 4 -32.24 2.79 -12.81
C VAL A 4 -31.12 2.94 -11.78
N THR A 5 -31.48 2.93 -10.51
CA THR A 5 -30.55 2.67 -9.42
C THR A 5 -30.08 1.22 -9.56
N CYS A 6 -28.99 1.03 -10.29
CA CYS A 6 -28.29 -0.24 -10.32
C CYS A 6 -27.78 -0.50 -8.88
N SER A 7 -28.57 -1.21 -8.08
CA SER A 7 -28.12 -1.75 -6.82
C SER A 7 -26.96 -2.68 -7.16
N ARG A 8 -25.74 -2.27 -6.80
CA ARG A 8 -24.57 -3.14 -6.89
C ARG A 8 -24.92 -4.45 -6.18
N ASN A 9 -25.13 -5.51 -6.95
CA ASN A 9 -25.20 -6.86 -6.40
C ASN A 9 -23.93 -7.09 -5.59
N ARG A 10 -24.04 -6.87 -4.27
CA ARG A 10 -22.99 -7.29 -3.33
C ARG A 10 -22.92 -8.79 -3.47
N LEU A 11 -21.87 -9.27 -4.13
CA LEU A 11 -21.48 -10.66 -4.01
C LEU A 11 -21.34 -10.89 -2.49
N ASN A 12 -22.22 -11.70 -1.92
CA ASN A 12 -22.21 -12.07 -0.50
C ASN A 12 -20.91 -12.84 -0.22
N PHE A 13 -19.84 -12.10 0.11
CA PHE A 13 -18.62 -12.69 0.61
C PHE A 13 -18.72 -12.80 2.13
N PRO A 14 -18.32 -13.94 2.72
CA PRO A 14 -18.36 -14.10 4.16
C PRO A 14 -17.53 -13.02 4.83
N MET A 15 -18.07 -12.39 5.87
CA MET A 15 -17.36 -11.44 6.73
C MET A 15 -16.28 -12.19 7.53
N GLY A 16 -15.20 -12.56 6.85
CA GLY A 16 -14.05 -13.25 7.42
C GLY A 16 -12.82 -12.36 7.43
N THR A 17 -11.90 -12.64 8.32
CA THR A 17 -10.58 -12.02 8.32
C THR A 17 -9.75 -12.60 7.18
N GLN A 18 -9.29 -11.79 6.24
CA GLN A 18 -8.37 -12.23 5.19
C GLN A 18 -6.97 -12.44 5.78
N LEU A 19 -6.49 -13.66 5.71
CA LEU A 19 -5.13 -14.01 6.11
C LEU A 19 -4.15 -13.67 4.99
N ILE A 20 -3.19 -12.82 5.26
CA ILE A 20 -2.10 -12.47 4.34
C ILE A 20 -0.90 -13.36 4.64
N SER A 21 -0.54 -14.18 3.68
CA SER A 21 0.58 -15.12 3.73
C SER A 21 1.59 -14.83 2.62
N GLN A 22 2.58 -15.71 2.47
CA GLN A 22 3.54 -15.67 1.35
C GLN A 22 2.95 -16.21 0.05
N GLU A 23 1.78 -16.83 0.11
CA GLU A 23 1.12 -17.42 -1.05
C GLU A 23 0.49 -16.36 -1.95
N SER A 24 0.29 -16.72 -3.20
CA SER A 24 -0.45 -15.89 -4.15
C SER A 24 -1.94 -15.95 -3.85
N ILE A 25 -2.60 -14.81 -3.99
CA ILE A 25 -4.05 -14.69 -3.83
C ILE A 25 -4.63 -14.33 -5.21
N SER A 26 -5.68 -15.03 -5.63
CA SER A 26 -6.34 -14.74 -6.90
C SER A 26 -7.03 -13.37 -6.87
N TRP A 27 -7.18 -12.75 -8.04
CA TRP A 27 -7.84 -11.44 -8.14
C TRP A 27 -9.30 -11.48 -7.64
N GLN A 28 -10.00 -12.61 -7.80
CA GLN A 28 -11.38 -12.78 -7.32
C GLN A 28 -11.48 -12.66 -5.78
N LYS A 29 -10.45 -13.12 -5.06
CA LYS A 29 -10.36 -12.99 -3.60
C LYS A 29 -9.93 -11.59 -3.16
N LEU A 30 -9.30 -10.83 -4.05
CA LEU A 30 -8.85 -9.46 -3.80
C LEU A 30 -9.93 -8.42 -4.17
N ALA A 31 -10.75 -8.70 -5.19
CA ALA A 31 -11.79 -7.78 -5.65
C ALA A 31 -12.74 -7.27 -4.55
N PRO A 32 -13.15 -8.06 -3.54
CA PRO A 32 -14.02 -7.59 -2.46
C PRO A 32 -13.49 -6.39 -1.66
N PHE A 33 -12.17 -6.18 -1.63
CA PHE A 33 -11.59 -4.98 -1.02
C PHE A 33 -11.96 -3.69 -1.74
N LEU A 34 -12.39 -3.77 -3.00
CA LEU A 34 -12.89 -2.63 -3.76
C LEU A 34 -14.25 -2.14 -3.24
N ASP A 35 -15.06 -3.03 -2.68
CA ASP A 35 -16.44 -2.73 -2.27
C ASP A 35 -16.54 -2.25 -0.80
N GLY A 36 -15.59 -2.65 0.05
CA GLY A 36 -15.62 -2.25 1.45
C GLY A 36 -14.46 -2.76 2.30
N PRO A 37 -14.41 -2.38 3.57
CA PRO A 37 -13.37 -2.83 4.48
C PRO A 37 -13.52 -4.32 4.79
N ILE A 38 -12.40 -5.04 4.72
CA ILE A 38 -12.28 -6.44 5.14
C ILE A 38 -11.13 -6.50 6.12
N ARG A 39 -11.34 -7.12 7.26
CA ARG A 39 -10.27 -7.31 8.25
C ARG A 39 -9.13 -8.15 7.68
N VAL A 40 -7.91 -7.76 7.97
CA VAL A 40 -6.71 -8.47 7.53
C VAL A 40 -5.82 -8.82 8.73
N ARG A 41 -5.08 -9.92 8.59
CA ARG A 41 -3.99 -10.25 9.53
C ARG A 41 -2.85 -10.93 8.80
N LEU A 42 -1.64 -10.76 9.30
CA LEU A 42 -0.47 -11.48 8.81
C LEU A 42 -0.45 -12.90 9.40
N SER A 43 -0.18 -13.89 8.56
CA SER A 43 0.09 -15.25 9.00
C SER A 43 1.37 -15.32 9.86
N PRO A 44 1.53 -16.34 10.70
CA PRO A 44 2.79 -16.55 11.43
C PRO A 44 3.99 -16.66 10.50
N GLY A 45 3.86 -17.34 9.36
CA GLY A 45 4.91 -17.44 8.35
C GLY A 45 5.28 -16.08 7.75
N ALA A 46 4.30 -15.25 7.36
CA ALA A 46 4.54 -13.90 6.86
C ALA A 46 5.24 -13.01 7.89
N LYS A 47 4.79 -13.05 9.16
CA LYS A 47 5.47 -12.31 10.25
C LYS A 47 6.93 -12.74 10.42
N ASN A 48 7.21 -14.04 10.30
CA ASN A 48 8.56 -14.56 10.37
C ASN A 48 9.41 -14.10 9.19
N SER A 49 8.90 -14.19 7.97
CA SER A 49 9.62 -13.75 6.76
C SER A 49 9.96 -12.26 6.78
N ILE A 50 9.05 -11.41 7.25
CA ILE A 50 9.31 -9.98 7.44
C ILE A 50 10.44 -9.78 8.46
N ARG A 51 10.42 -10.53 9.56
CA ARG A 51 11.42 -10.44 10.63
C ARG A 51 12.79 -10.87 10.15
N GLU A 52 12.88 -12.00 9.45
CA GLU A 52 14.15 -12.51 8.90
C GLU A 52 14.73 -11.57 7.84
N SER A 53 13.92 -11.07 6.93
CA SER A 53 14.32 -10.08 5.92
C SER A 53 14.88 -8.80 6.58
N ASN A 54 14.28 -8.34 7.69
CA ASN A 54 14.80 -7.18 8.44
C ASN A 54 16.12 -7.49 9.14
N LYS A 55 16.33 -8.73 9.64
CA LYS A 55 17.61 -9.14 10.22
C LYS A 55 18.73 -9.08 9.17
N VAL A 56 18.48 -9.57 7.95
CA VAL A 56 19.44 -9.49 6.84
C VAL A 56 19.79 -8.03 6.55
N LEU A 57 18.80 -7.14 6.46
CA LEU A 57 19.05 -5.72 6.27
C LEU A 57 19.93 -5.13 7.36
N LYS A 58 19.66 -5.45 8.63
CA LYS A 58 20.48 -4.99 9.76
C LYS A 58 21.92 -5.50 9.70
N GLN A 59 22.12 -6.73 9.22
CA GLN A 59 23.47 -7.28 9.00
C GLN A 59 24.20 -6.50 7.89
N ILE A 60 23.54 -6.23 6.76
CA ILE A 60 24.11 -5.42 5.67
C ILE A 60 24.53 -4.04 6.16
N LEU A 61 23.70 -3.38 6.99
CA LEU A 61 24.01 -2.05 7.54
C LEU A 61 25.23 -2.04 8.44
N LYS A 62 25.60 -3.17 9.06
CA LYS A 62 26.83 -3.30 9.86
C LYS A 62 28.08 -3.48 9.02
N THR A 63 27.93 -3.85 7.75
CA THR A 63 29.06 -4.00 6.83
C THR A 63 29.43 -2.67 6.19
N LYS A 64 30.69 -2.54 5.71
CA LYS A 64 31.11 -1.39 4.91
C LYS A 64 30.69 -1.49 3.43
N ARG A 65 29.99 -2.57 3.04
CA ARG A 65 29.55 -2.80 1.67
C ARG A 65 28.49 -1.79 1.30
N LYS A 66 28.67 -1.11 0.19
CA LYS A 66 27.64 -0.23 -0.41
C LYS A 66 26.56 -1.08 -1.04
N VAL A 67 25.31 -0.86 -0.64
CA VAL A 67 24.12 -1.53 -1.19
C VAL A 67 23.12 -0.45 -1.58
N TYR A 68 22.81 -0.40 -2.86
CA TYR A 68 21.90 0.60 -3.44
C TYR A 68 20.57 0.67 -2.68
N GLY A 69 20.16 1.88 -2.33
CA GLY A 69 18.91 2.15 -1.62
C GLY A 69 18.87 1.68 -0.17
N VAL A 70 19.95 1.11 0.35
CA VAL A 70 20.10 0.70 1.74
C VAL A 70 20.96 1.70 2.51
N ASN A 71 22.20 1.91 2.07
CA ASN A 71 23.17 2.82 2.67
C ASN A 71 23.84 3.73 1.63
N THR A 72 23.18 3.95 0.50
CA THR A 72 23.59 4.89 -0.55
C THR A 72 22.44 5.87 -0.85
N GLY A 73 22.75 6.94 -1.58
CA GLY A 73 21.74 7.77 -2.23
C GLY A 73 21.01 7.04 -3.36
N PHE A 74 20.18 7.76 -4.11
CA PHE A 74 19.34 7.23 -5.19
C PHE A 74 19.74 7.83 -6.55
N GLY A 75 19.42 7.13 -7.64
CA GLY A 75 19.70 7.57 -8.99
C GLY A 75 21.20 7.86 -9.20
N LYS A 76 21.54 9.07 -9.63
CA LYS A 76 22.92 9.50 -9.84
C LYS A 76 23.78 9.45 -8.57
N LEU A 77 23.18 9.51 -7.40
CA LEU A 77 23.85 9.41 -6.09
C LEU A 77 23.92 7.97 -5.57
N GLY A 78 23.56 6.97 -6.35
CA GLY A 78 23.55 5.56 -5.96
C GLY A 78 24.91 5.00 -5.51
N ASN A 79 26.01 5.65 -5.87
CA ASN A 79 27.36 5.30 -5.45
C ASN A 79 27.86 6.09 -4.22
N VAL A 80 27.08 7.08 -3.74
CA VAL A 80 27.45 7.90 -2.60
C VAL A 80 27.00 7.20 -1.31
N SER A 81 27.93 6.88 -0.44
CA SER A 81 27.62 6.30 0.87
C SER A 81 27.01 7.35 1.78
N ILE A 82 25.93 7.01 2.44
CA ILE A 82 25.19 7.87 3.38
C ILE A 82 25.48 7.42 4.79
N SER A 83 25.74 8.37 5.68
CA SER A 83 25.97 8.07 7.08
C SER A 83 24.70 7.47 7.76
N VAL A 84 24.86 6.62 8.77
CA VAL A 84 23.71 6.03 9.47
C VAL A 84 22.80 7.11 10.09
N LYS A 85 23.37 8.24 10.48
CA LYS A 85 22.60 9.38 11.04
C LYS A 85 21.69 10.01 9.99
N ASP A 86 22.15 10.07 8.75
CA ASP A 86 21.44 10.74 7.66
C ASP A 86 20.45 9.81 6.95
N LEU A 87 20.57 8.49 7.14
CA LEU A 87 19.69 7.52 6.48
C LEU A 87 18.21 7.75 6.79
N LYS A 88 17.87 8.11 8.03
CA LYS A 88 16.47 8.38 8.42
C LYS A 88 15.93 9.61 7.68
N GLN A 89 16.72 10.68 7.67
CA GLN A 89 16.35 11.92 6.97
C GLN A 89 16.25 11.68 5.46
N LEU A 90 17.14 10.89 4.88
CA LEU A 90 17.09 10.52 3.47
C LEU A 90 15.79 9.80 3.12
N GLN A 91 15.35 8.82 3.94
CA GLN A 91 14.10 8.10 3.71
C GLN A 91 12.87 9.02 3.82
N LEU A 92 12.88 9.94 4.77
CA LEU A 92 11.82 10.94 4.93
C LEU A 92 11.76 11.88 3.73
N ASN A 93 12.91 12.41 3.31
CA ASN A 93 13.02 13.28 2.14
C ASN A 93 12.58 12.56 0.86
N LEU A 94 12.90 11.27 0.73
CA LEU A 94 12.47 10.44 -0.40
C LEU A 94 10.93 10.39 -0.48
N VAL A 95 10.25 10.11 0.61
CA VAL A 95 8.78 10.08 0.67
C VAL A 95 8.19 11.45 0.34
N ARG A 96 8.70 12.51 0.95
CA ARG A 96 8.19 13.88 0.74
C ARG A 96 8.38 14.37 -0.69
N SER A 97 9.57 14.16 -1.26
CA SER A 97 9.89 14.63 -2.61
C SER A 97 9.13 13.89 -3.72
N HIS A 98 8.73 12.63 -3.46
CA HIS A 98 7.94 11.85 -4.41
C HIS A 98 6.43 12.03 -4.24
N SER A 99 5.95 12.68 -3.18
CA SER A 99 4.53 12.97 -2.96
C SER A 99 4.06 14.16 -3.81
N CYS A 100 4.22 14.06 -5.12
CA CYS A 100 3.95 15.11 -6.10
C CYS A 100 2.72 14.83 -6.98
N GLY A 101 1.87 13.89 -6.59
CA GLY A 101 0.62 13.58 -7.31
C GLY A 101 -0.37 14.73 -7.29
N ILE A 102 -1.19 14.85 -8.35
CA ILE A 102 -2.19 15.91 -8.52
C ILE A 102 -3.54 15.34 -8.98
N GLY A 103 -4.56 16.17 -8.90
CA GLY A 103 -5.92 15.86 -9.36
C GLY A 103 -6.81 15.23 -8.29
N LYS A 104 -7.97 14.73 -8.71
CA LYS A 104 -8.95 14.13 -7.81
C LYS A 104 -8.37 12.88 -7.12
N PRO A 105 -8.80 12.55 -5.91
CA PRO A 105 -8.38 11.33 -5.23
C PRO A 105 -8.73 10.06 -6.03
N LEU A 106 -7.93 9.01 -5.84
CA LEU A 106 -8.32 7.66 -6.20
C LEU A 106 -9.55 7.24 -5.39
N ASP A 107 -10.28 6.31 -5.95
CA ASP A 107 -11.39 5.65 -5.28
C ASP A 107 -10.91 4.91 -4.02
N LEU A 108 -11.71 4.96 -2.95
CA LEU A 108 -11.34 4.37 -1.66
C LEU A 108 -11.09 2.87 -1.75
N GLY A 109 -11.87 2.16 -2.58
CA GLY A 109 -11.66 0.73 -2.81
C GLY A 109 -10.30 0.44 -3.46
N VAL A 110 -9.90 1.25 -4.45
CA VAL A 110 -8.57 1.15 -5.09
C VAL A 110 -7.47 1.42 -4.07
N THR A 111 -7.63 2.46 -3.25
CA THR A 111 -6.66 2.78 -2.18
C THR A 111 -6.55 1.64 -1.18
N ARG A 112 -7.67 1.08 -0.73
CA ARG A 112 -7.70 -0.06 0.20
C ARG A 112 -6.98 -1.27 -0.40
N LEU A 113 -7.30 -1.63 -1.64
CA LEU A 113 -6.67 -2.74 -2.33
C LEU A 113 -5.16 -2.53 -2.52
N MET A 114 -4.73 -1.30 -2.80
CA MET A 114 -3.32 -0.94 -2.88
C MET A 114 -2.58 -1.21 -1.55
N LEU A 115 -3.17 -0.86 -0.40
CA LEU A 115 -2.57 -1.15 0.91
C LEU A 115 -2.46 -2.67 1.15
N VAL A 116 -3.48 -3.44 0.77
CA VAL A 116 -3.46 -4.91 0.84
C VAL A 116 -2.34 -5.48 -0.02
N LEU A 117 -2.21 -5.05 -1.27
CA LEU A 117 -1.14 -5.48 -2.18
C LEU A 117 0.25 -5.12 -1.65
N LYS A 118 0.38 -3.96 -0.99
CA LYS A 118 1.63 -3.58 -0.32
C LYS A 118 1.94 -4.50 0.85
N LEU A 119 0.96 -4.84 1.65
CA LEU A 119 1.11 -5.79 2.75
C LEU A 119 1.49 -7.19 2.25
N MET A 120 0.88 -7.66 1.15
CA MET A 120 1.25 -8.92 0.49
C MET A 120 2.72 -8.90 0.02
N THR A 121 3.18 -7.78 -0.52
CA THR A 121 4.59 -7.62 -0.91
C THR A 121 5.52 -7.77 0.29
N TYR A 122 5.16 -7.21 1.45
CA TYR A 122 5.96 -7.37 2.67
C TYR A 122 5.93 -8.79 3.22
N ALA A 123 4.78 -9.47 3.12
CA ALA A 123 4.63 -10.86 3.54
C ALA A 123 5.57 -11.83 2.81
N LYS A 124 5.99 -11.50 1.58
CA LYS A 124 7.00 -12.28 0.83
C LYS A 124 8.40 -12.28 1.48
N GLY A 125 8.71 -11.32 2.36
CA GLY A 125 9.96 -11.31 3.10
C GLY A 125 11.18 -10.80 2.35
N TYR A 126 11.02 -9.96 1.31
CA TYR A 126 12.16 -9.42 0.53
C TYR A 126 12.41 -7.93 0.75
N SER A 127 11.51 -7.23 1.44
CA SER A 127 11.53 -5.76 1.51
C SER A 127 12.49 -5.20 2.58
N GLY A 128 12.83 -5.99 3.59
CA GLY A 128 13.71 -5.57 4.69
C GLY A 128 13.07 -4.63 5.71
N VAL A 129 11.77 -4.33 5.61
CA VAL A 129 11.07 -3.43 6.53
C VAL A 129 10.96 -4.04 7.93
N ARG A 130 10.91 -3.17 8.94
CA ARG A 130 10.64 -3.62 10.32
C ARG A 130 9.21 -4.18 10.43
N PRO A 131 8.98 -5.19 11.28
CA PRO A 131 7.65 -5.74 11.52
C PRO A 131 6.59 -4.68 11.84
N LYS A 132 6.94 -3.61 12.56
CA LYS A 132 6.01 -2.54 12.91
C LYS A 132 5.49 -1.76 11.69
N VAL A 133 6.25 -1.68 10.58
CA VAL A 133 5.80 -1.03 9.33
C VAL A 133 4.69 -1.84 8.70
N ALA A 134 4.84 -3.16 8.62
CA ALA A 134 3.80 -4.05 8.11
C ALA A 134 2.59 -4.10 9.06
N GLN A 135 2.81 -4.06 10.38
CA GLN A 135 1.73 -4.03 11.36
C GLN A 135 0.90 -2.75 11.24
N LEU A 136 1.53 -1.58 11.07
CA LEU A 136 0.78 -0.33 10.87
C LEU A 136 -0.11 -0.40 9.62
N LEU A 137 0.33 -1.03 8.52
CA LEU A 137 -0.54 -1.26 7.35
C LEU A 137 -1.74 -2.14 7.69
N VAL A 138 -1.55 -3.21 8.49
CA VAL A 138 -2.66 -4.05 8.99
C VAL A 138 -3.63 -3.21 9.81
N ASP A 139 -3.11 -2.38 10.72
CA ASP A 139 -3.93 -1.59 11.62
C ASP A 139 -4.69 -0.49 10.87
N MET A 140 -4.05 0.19 9.92
CA MET A 140 -4.72 1.18 9.05
C MET A 140 -5.85 0.53 8.23
N LEU A 141 -5.61 -0.66 7.65
CA LEU A 141 -6.65 -1.40 6.92
C LEU A 141 -7.82 -1.79 7.83
N ASN A 142 -7.53 -2.24 9.06
CA ASN A 142 -8.55 -2.69 10.01
C ASN A 142 -9.36 -1.55 10.63
N HIS A 143 -8.86 -0.32 10.60
CA HIS A 143 -9.56 0.89 11.02
C HIS A 143 -10.09 1.70 9.82
N ASP A 144 -9.93 1.19 8.60
CA ASP A 144 -10.26 1.84 7.33
C ASP A 144 -9.67 3.26 7.20
N ILE A 145 -8.45 3.44 7.68
CA ILE A 145 -7.67 4.67 7.53
C ILE A 145 -6.99 4.63 6.16
N LEU A 146 -7.56 5.35 5.20
CA LEU A 146 -7.14 5.29 3.80
C LEU A 146 -6.49 6.62 3.37
N PRO A 147 -5.18 6.63 3.05
CA PRO A 147 -4.51 7.83 2.57
C PRO A 147 -5.18 8.41 1.31
N ILE A 148 -5.27 9.73 1.24
CA ILE A 148 -5.75 10.43 0.05
C ILE A 148 -4.65 10.42 -1.00
N ILE A 149 -4.90 9.73 -2.11
CA ILE A 149 -3.93 9.51 -3.19
C ILE A 149 -4.45 10.16 -4.47
N PRO A 150 -3.78 11.19 -4.99
CA PRO A 150 -4.15 11.79 -6.26
C PRO A 150 -4.04 10.82 -7.44
N ARG A 151 -4.96 10.94 -8.40
CA ARG A 151 -5.04 10.02 -9.57
C ARG A 151 -3.88 10.16 -10.55
N LYS A 152 -3.24 11.33 -10.61
CA LYS A 152 -2.17 11.63 -11.56
C LYS A 152 -0.84 11.76 -10.81
N GLY A 153 0.18 11.02 -11.23
CA GLY A 153 1.49 11.07 -10.57
C GLY A 153 2.39 9.87 -10.86
N SER A 154 1.84 8.67 -11.09
CA SER A 154 2.64 7.53 -11.52
C SER A 154 3.06 7.74 -12.98
N VAL A 155 4.35 7.49 -13.26
CA VAL A 155 4.89 7.47 -14.63
C VAL A 155 5.22 6.04 -15.08
N GLY A 156 5.02 5.05 -14.23
CA GLY A 156 5.16 3.62 -14.54
C GLY A 156 6.57 3.14 -14.87
N ALA A 157 7.60 4.00 -14.79
CA ALA A 157 8.95 3.67 -15.25
C ALA A 157 9.67 2.66 -14.33
N SER A 158 9.51 2.78 -13.01
CA SER A 158 10.10 1.88 -11.99
C SER A 158 9.10 1.57 -10.87
N GLY A 159 7.82 1.69 -11.18
CA GLY A 159 6.71 1.52 -10.25
C GLY A 159 5.91 2.79 -10.03
N ASP A 160 4.96 2.72 -9.11
CA ASP A 160 3.99 3.77 -8.80
C ASP A 160 4.51 4.71 -7.71
N LEU A 161 5.71 5.30 -7.88
CA LEU A 161 6.43 6.01 -6.82
C LEU A 161 5.60 7.11 -6.16
N ALA A 162 5.03 8.04 -6.95
CA ALA A 162 4.29 9.17 -6.41
C ALA A 162 3.01 8.75 -5.65
N PRO A 163 2.13 7.89 -6.18
CA PRO A 163 0.98 7.39 -5.42
C PRO A 163 1.38 6.66 -4.13
N LEU A 164 2.41 5.82 -4.18
CA LEU A 164 2.91 5.11 -3.01
C LEU A 164 3.58 6.05 -2.00
N ALA A 165 4.15 7.16 -2.44
CA ALA A 165 4.67 8.19 -1.54
C ALA A 165 3.52 8.89 -0.78
N HIS A 166 2.38 9.15 -1.41
CA HIS A 166 1.19 9.64 -0.71
C HIS A 166 0.69 8.63 0.33
N MET A 167 0.70 7.32 0.01
CA MET A 167 0.43 6.28 0.99
C MET A 167 1.40 6.36 2.18
N ALA A 168 2.70 6.43 1.91
CA ALA A 168 3.74 6.49 2.93
C ALA A 168 3.61 7.74 3.83
N ARG A 169 3.16 8.88 3.28
CA ARG A 169 2.86 10.08 4.07
C ARG A 169 1.79 9.80 5.13
N GLY A 170 0.70 9.12 4.79
CA GLY A 170 -0.31 8.71 5.77
C GLY A 170 0.29 7.88 6.91
N MET A 171 1.23 6.99 6.61
CA MET A 171 1.89 6.14 7.60
C MET A 171 2.86 6.89 8.53
N ILE A 172 3.46 7.97 8.07
CA ILE A 172 4.33 8.84 8.90
C ILE A 172 3.56 9.96 9.61
N GLY A 173 2.22 9.97 9.48
CA GLY A 173 1.36 10.98 10.11
C GLY A 173 1.26 12.29 9.33
N GLU A 174 1.67 12.32 8.06
CA GLU A 174 1.60 13.48 7.19
C GLU A 174 0.50 13.31 6.12
N GLY A 175 0.02 14.45 5.58
CA GLY A 175 -1.06 14.46 4.58
C GLY A 175 -2.41 14.09 5.15
N ASP A 176 -3.37 13.88 4.24
CA ASP A 176 -4.76 13.63 4.61
C ASP A 176 -5.13 12.15 4.36
N VAL A 177 -6.09 11.68 5.15
CA VAL A 177 -6.67 10.34 5.04
C VAL A 177 -8.19 10.42 5.07
N HIS A 178 -8.85 9.48 4.42
CA HIS A 178 -10.26 9.19 4.66
C HIS A 178 -10.36 8.32 5.92
N PHE A 179 -11.17 8.76 6.88
CA PHE A 179 -11.41 8.08 8.13
C PHE A 179 -12.79 8.44 8.67
N GLN A 180 -13.64 7.44 8.98
CA GLN A 180 -15.01 7.64 9.49
C GLN A 180 -15.82 8.62 8.62
N ASP A 181 -15.85 8.39 7.30
CA ASP A 181 -16.54 9.20 6.29
C ASP A 181 -16.12 10.68 6.24
N ARG A 182 -14.94 11.00 6.78
CA ARG A 182 -14.34 12.34 6.77
C ARG A 182 -12.93 12.31 6.18
N ILE A 183 -12.52 13.43 5.61
CA ILE A 183 -11.12 13.67 5.26
C ILE A 183 -10.49 14.45 6.41
N VAL A 184 -9.48 13.87 7.04
CA VAL A 184 -8.79 14.43 8.19
C VAL A 184 -7.27 14.29 8.04
N PRO A 185 -6.46 15.10 8.72
CA PRO A 185 -5.02 14.89 8.79
C PRO A 185 -4.69 13.47 9.31
N ALA A 186 -3.72 12.81 8.69
CA ALA A 186 -3.34 11.44 9.04
C ALA A 186 -2.98 11.27 10.53
N MET A 187 -2.31 12.26 11.11
CA MET A 187 -1.96 12.26 12.53
C MET A 187 -3.18 12.19 13.44
N ILE A 188 -4.29 12.85 13.06
CA ILE A 188 -5.54 12.84 13.85
C ILE A 188 -6.16 11.43 13.79
N ALA A 189 -6.33 10.86 12.59
CA ALA A 189 -6.90 9.53 12.42
C ALA A 189 -6.09 8.45 13.16
N LEU A 190 -4.77 8.50 13.06
CA LEU A 190 -3.88 7.58 13.80
C LEU A 190 -4.07 7.73 15.31
N LYS A 191 -4.09 8.95 15.84
CA LYS A 191 -4.26 9.22 17.27
C LYS A 191 -5.63 8.75 17.78
N GLU A 192 -6.72 9.05 17.07
CA GLU A 192 -8.07 8.60 17.41
C GLU A 192 -8.19 7.07 17.42
N SER A 193 -7.38 6.37 16.61
CA SER A 193 -7.31 4.91 16.55
C SER A 193 -6.26 4.30 17.49
N ASN A 194 -5.63 5.08 18.37
CA ASN A 194 -4.53 4.67 19.26
C ASN A 194 -3.33 4.06 18.49
N LEU A 195 -3.08 4.54 17.27
CA LEU A 195 -1.97 4.14 16.45
C LEU A 195 -0.87 5.22 16.45
N ASN A 196 0.37 4.80 16.39
CA ASN A 196 1.51 5.70 16.29
C ASN A 196 2.04 5.75 14.86
N PRO A 197 2.32 6.95 14.33
CA PRO A 197 3.01 7.08 13.06
C PRO A 197 4.39 6.42 13.13
N ILE A 198 4.87 5.93 11.98
CA ILE A 198 6.23 5.38 11.91
C ILE A 198 7.25 6.49 11.69
N VAL A 199 8.35 6.41 12.42
CA VAL A 199 9.60 7.09 12.08
C VAL A 199 10.37 6.15 11.18
N LEU A 200 10.65 6.59 9.95
CA LEU A 200 11.34 5.78 8.94
C LEU A 200 12.78 5.47 9.34
N GLU A 201 13.22 4.25 9.05
CA GLU A 201 14.60 3.83 9.16
C GLU A 201 15.17 3.46 7.77
N ALA A 202 16.44 3.09 7.72
CA ALA A 202 17.15 2.73 6.48
C ALA A 202 16.30 1.82 5.58
N LYS A 203 16.23 2.14 4.29
CA LYS A 203 15.48 1.44 3.24
C LYS A 203 13.95 1.52 3.35
N GLU A 204 13.36 1.94 4.47
CA GLU A 204 11.90 1.88 4.65
C GLU A 204 11.14 2.83 3.72
N GLY A 205 11.64 4.06 3.52
CA GLY A 205 11.05 4.97 2.55
C GLY A 205 11.05 4.37 1.14
N LEU A 206 12.20 3.85 0.69
CA LEU A 206 12.28 3.16 -0.60
C LEU A 206 11.34 1.95 -0.66
N SER A 207 11.29 1.13 0.37
CA SER A 207 10.41 -0.05 0.41
C SER A 207 8.92 0.32 0.37
N LEU A 208 8.55 1.46 0.93
CA LEU A 208 7.18 1.98 0.88
C LEU A 208 6.79 2.46 -0.52
N ILE A 209 7.66 3.24 -1.19
CA ILE A 209 7.30 3.88 -2.45
C ILE A 209 7.59 3.02 -3.68
N ASN A 210 8.45 2.01 -3.59
CA ASN A 210 8.80 1.17 -4.73
C ASN A 210 7.85 -0.01 -4.87
N GLY A 211 7.23 -0.13 -6.06
CA GLY A 211 6.31 -1.21 -6.41
C GLY A 211 5.20 -0.74 -7.35
N THR A 212 4.35 -1.67 -7.77
CA THR A 212 3.29 -1.47 -8.77
C THR A 212 1.89 -1.66 -8.19
N GLN A 213 1.73 -1.41 -6.89
CA GLN A 213 0.49 -1.76 -6.19
C GLN A 213 -0.72 -0.95 -6.68
N VAL A 214 -0.52 0.30 -7.10
CA VAL A 214 -1.61 1.13 -7.65
C VAL A 214 -2.02 0.63 -9.02
N SER A 215 -1.06 0.38 -9.91
CA SER A 215 -1.32 -0.18 -11.24
C SER A 215 -2.04 -1.52 -11.15
N VAL A 216 -1.61 -2.41 -10.24
CA VAL A 216 -2.26 -3.71 -10.01
C VAL A 216 -3.66 -3.54 -9.42
N ALA A 217 -3.88 -2.64 -8.47
CA ALA A 217 -5.20 -2.38 -7.90
C ALA A 217 -6.20 -1.86 -8.95
N LEU A 218 -5.76 -0.94 -9.82
CA LEU A 218 -6.55 -0.47 -10.95
C LEU A 218 -6.83 -1.59 -11.96
N GLY A 219 -5.84 -2.42 -12.26
CA GLY A 219 -5.99 -3.58 -13.13
C GLY A 219 -7.02 -4.59 -12.61
N ILE A 220 -6.99 -4.90 -11.31
CA ILE A 220 -7.98 -5.78 -10.67
C ILE A 220 -9.39 -5.16 -10.75
N ARG A 221 -9.52 -3.86 -10.51
CA ARG A 221 -10.80 -3.15 -10.66
C ARG A 221 -11.33 -3.26 -12.08
N SER A 222 -10.51 -2.93 -13.07
CA SER A 222 -10.90 -3.01 -14.49
C SER A 222 -11.27 -4.44 -14.89
N LEU A 223 -10.54 -5.44 -14.41
CA LEU A 223 -10.84 -6.85 -14.67
C LEU A 223 -12.17 -7.28 -14.03
N ALA A 224 -12.45 -6.86 -12.80
CA ALA A 224 -13.71 -7.17 -12.12
C ALA A 224 -14.91 -6.53 -12.84
N GLU A 225 -14.78 -5.27 -13.28
CA GLU A 225 -15.81 -4.57 -14.06
C GLU A 225 -16.01 -5.23 -15.43
N ALA A 226 -14.94 -5.58 -16.14
CA ALA A 226 -15.01 -6.27 -17.43
C ALA A 226 -15.69 -7.63 -17.32
N TYR A 227 -15.43 -8.37 -16.25
CA TYR A 227 -16.07 -9.67 -16.00
C TYR A 227 -17.59 -9.56 -15.79
N ILE A 228 -18.05 -8.50 -15.11
CA ILE A 228 -19.48 -8.21 -14.94
C ILE A 228 -20.11 -7.86 -16.29
N LEU A 229 -19.44 -7.00 -17.09
CA LEU A 229 -19.92 -6.61 -18.41
C LEU A 229 -20.05 -7.81 -19.35
N LEU A 230 -19.06 -8.71 -19.36
CA LEU A 230 -19.09 -9.93 -20.16
C LEU A 230 -20.31 -10.79 -19.81
N LYS A 231 -20.53 -11.07 -18.53
CA LYS A 231 -21.70 -11.84 -18.09
C LYS A 231 -23.01 -11.17 -18.47
N THR A 232 -23.09 -9.84 -18.35
CA THR A 232 -24.27 -9.08 -18.72
C THR A 232 -24.54 -9.19 -20.22
N ALA A 233 -23.49 -9.13 -21.04
CA ALA A 233 -23.61 -9.29 -22.50
C ALA A 233 -24.09 -10.70 -22.86
N ASP A 234 -23.56 -11.76 -22.24
CA ASP A 234 -23.99 -13.13 -22.45
C ASP A 234 -25.48 -13.33 -22.11
N ILE A 235 -25.93 -12.80 -20.98
CA ILE A 235 -27.35 -12.86 -20.57
C ILE A 235 -28.23 -12.10 -21.55
N SER A 236 -27.84 -10.88 -21.94
CA SER A 236 -28.62 -10.05 -22.88
C SER A 236 -28.67 -10.66 -24.28
N GLY A 237 -27.63 -11.37 -24.70
CA GLY A 237 -27.60 -12.06 -25.99
C GLY A 237 -28.37 -13.37 -26.02
N ALA A 238 -28.70 -13.94 -24.85
CA ALA A 238 -29.51 -15.15 -24.70
C ALA A 238 -31.00 -14.88 -24.57
N LEU A 239 -31.41 -13.65 -24.34
CA LEU A 239 -32.81 -13.17 -24.29
C LEU A 239 -33.34 -12.75 -25.66
#